data_6cb54d5c522185e9aa764257d20f3cb2
#
_entry.id   6cb54d5c522185e9aa764257d20f3cb2
#
_cell.length_a   1.000
_cell.length_b   1.000
_cell.length_c   1.000
_cell.angle_alpha   90.00
_cell.angle_beta   90.00
_cell.angle_gamma   90.00
#
_symmetry.space_group_name_H-M   'P 1'
#
loop_
_entity.id
_entity.type
_entity.pdbx_description
1 polymer ?
#
loop_
_entity_poly.entity_id
_entity_poly.type
_entity_poly.pdbx_seq_one_letter_code
_entity_poly.pdbx_strand_id
1 'polypeptide(L)'
;MRDLVLGLEIVLPNGEILDLMRSLRKDNTGYDLRDIFVGCEGTLGIITAAVMKLYPLPISQWTTLVAVDDIRSTIALLNLFQKRATSLLTGFEMMTHESLTLNEKHFPQMANPLKGK
;
A
#
# COMPACT_ATOMS: atom_id res chain seq x y z
N MET A 1 -6.36 -0.40 -1.70
CA MET A 1 -6.87 -1.59 -0.98
C MET A 1 -8.31 -1.91 -1.36
N ARG A 2 -9.25 -0.97 -1.32
CA ARG A 2 -10.68 -1.20 -1.69
C ARG A 2 -10.86 -1.93 -3.01
N ASP A 3 -10.17 -1.50 -4.07
CA ASP A 3 -10.27 -2.12 -5.40
C ASP A 3 -9.81 -3.59 -5.47
N LEU A 4 -9.12 -4.08 -4.43
CA LEU A 4 -8.64 -5.45 -4.35
C LEU A 4 -9.61 -6.37 -3.62
N VAL A 5 -10.53 -5.82 -2.83
CA VAL A 5 -11.48 -6.60 -2.03
C VAL A 5 -12.75 -6.84 -2.85
N LEU A 6 -13.13 -8.11 -3.04
CA LEU A 6 -14.34 -8.51 -3.73
C LEU A 6 -15.47 -8.89 -2.76
N GLY A 7 -15.13 -9.41 -1.59
CA GLY A 7 -16.09 -9.81 -0.55
C GLY A 7 -15.46 -9.78 0.83
N LEU A 8 -16.28 -9.66 1.86
CA LEU A 8 -15.86 -9.65 3.27
C LEU A 8 -16.83 -10.47 4.12
N GLU A 9 -16.30 -11.09 5.16
CA GLU A 9 -17.04 -11.54 6.34
C GLU A 9 -16.60 -10.68 7.53
N ILE A 10 -17.56 -10.15 8.27
CA ILE A 10 -17.32 -9.21 9.35
C ILE A 10 -18.11 -9.63 10.58
N VAL A 11 -17.46 -9.65 11.75
CA VAL A 11 -18.14 -9.73 13.05
C VAL A 11 -18.40 -8.31 13.54
N LEU A 12 -19.68 -7.97 13.72
CA LEU A 12 -20.13 -6.68 14.23
C LEU A 12 -19.94 -6.56 15.76
N PRO A 13 -19.96 -5.35 16.34
CA PRO A 13 -19.79 -5.16 17.78
C PRO A 13 -20.84 -5.87 18.67
N ASN A 14 -22.01 -6.19 18.12
CA ASN A 14 -23.05 -6.96 18.80
C ASN A 14 -22.85 -8.48 18.68
N GLY A 15 -21.78 -8.94 18.01
CA GLY A 15 -21.47 -10.37 17.79
C GLY A 15 -22.14 -10.99 16.57
N GLU A 16 -22.96 -10.24 15.83
CA GLU A 16 -23.57 -10.75 14.59
C GLU A 16 -22.53 -10.84 13.49
N ILE A 17 -22.68 -11.86 12.63
CA ILE A 17 -21.83 -12.05 11.44
C ILE A 17 -22.53 -11.44 10.25
N LEU A 18 -21.87 -10.46 9.62
CA LEU A 18 -22.28 -9.88 8.35
C LEU A 18 -21.49 -10.58 7.23
N ASP A 19 -22.18 -11.42 6.47
CA ASP A 19 -21.60 -12.14 5.34
C ASP A 19 -21.83 -11.37 4.03
N LEU A 20 -20.76 -10.81 3.51
CA LEU A 20 -20.67 -10.12 2.21
C LEU A 20 -19.68 -10.85 1.28
N MET A 21 -19.49 -12.17 1.47
CA MET A 21 -18.53 -12.99 0.72
C MET A 21 -19.01 -13.24 -0.72
N ARG A 22 -18.93 -12.20 -1.54
CA ARG A 22 -19.26 -12.27 -2.97
C ARG A 22 -17.98 -12.22 -3.80
N SER A 23 -17.93 -13.00 -4.88
CA SER A 23 -16.80 -13.05 -5.81
C SER A 23 -17.01 -12.26 -7.10
N LEU A 24 -18.16 -11.59 -7.24
CA LEU A 24 -18.51 -10.86 -8.45
C LEU A 24 -17.68 -9.57 -8.55
N ARG A 25 -17.03 -9.38 -9.71
CA ARG A 25 -16.28 -8.14 -10.00
C ARG A 25 -17.18 -6.91 -10.15
N LYS A 26 -18.44 -7.13 -10.53
CA LYS A 26 -19.47 -6.11 -10.66
C LYS A 26 -20.75 -6.64 -10.03
N ASP A 27 -21.17 -5.97 -8.96
CA ASP A 27 -22.43 -6.23 -8.28
C ASP A 27 -23.21 -4.91 -8.17
N ASN A 28 -24.37 -4.84 -8.83
CA ASN A 28 -25.21 -3.65 -8.82
C ASN A 28 -26.42 -3.81 -7.89
N THR A 29 -26.39 -4.79 -6.98
CA THR A 29 -27.49 -5.12 -6.04
C THR A 29 -27.44 -4.27 -4.78
N GLY A 30 -27.62 -2.95 -4.88
CA GLY A 30 -27.66 -2.05 -3.73
C GLY A 30 -26.32 -1.36 -3.43
N TYR A 31 -26.17 -0.90 -2.19
CA TYR A 31 -24.96 -0.21 -1.75
C TYR A 31 -23.80 -1.20 -1.55
N ASP A 32 -22.57 -0.77 -1.85
CA ASP A 32 -21.36 -1.52 -1.55
C ASP A 32 -20.98 -1.35 -0.08
N LEU A 33 -21.54 -2.21 0.78
CA LEU A 33 -21.28 -2.17 2.21
C LEU A 33 -19.83 -2.54 2.56
N ARG A 34 -19.11 -3.28 1.70
CA ARG A 34 -17.71 -3.65 1.92
C ARG A 34 -16.83 -2.41 2.10
N ASP A 35 -17.08 -1.38 1.32
CA ASP A 35 -16.28 -0.15 1.34
C ASP A 35 -16.40 0.65 2.64
N ILE A 36 -17.42 0.39 3.45
CA ILE A 36 -17.56 0.95 4.79
C ILE A 36 -16.54 0.33 5.73
N PHE A 37 -16.28 -0.98 5.61
CA PHE A 37 -15.42 -1.72 6.51
C PHE A 37 -13.96 -1.73 6.09
N VAL A 38 -13.65 -1.59 4.78
CA VAL A 38 -12.26 -1.50 4.32
C VAL A 38 -11.64 -0.19 4.76
N GLY A 39 -10.68 -0.28 5.70
CA GLY A 39 -10.01 0.86 6.30
C GLY A 39 -10.69 1.40 7.57
N CYS A 40 -11.65 0.67 8.16
CA CYS A 40 -12.27 1.05 9.42
C CYS A 40 -11.40 0.78 10.66
N GLU A 41 -10.26 0.08 10.48
CA GLU A 41 -9.29 -0.24 11.56
C GLU A 41 -9.94 -0.89 12.81
N GLY A 42 -10.94 -1.75 12.59
CA GLY A 42 -11.67 -2.45 13.65
C GLY A 42 -12.73 -1.61 14.39
N THR A 43 -12.93 -0.34 14.03
CA THR A 43 -13.89 0.54 14.72
C THR A 43 -15.35 0.22 14.46
N LEU A 44 -15.65 -0.42 13.31
CA LEU A 44 -17.02 -0.79 12.91
C LEU A 44 -17.28 -2.30 13.00
N GLY A 45 -16.24 -3.10 13.10
CA GLY A 45 -16.32 -4.56 13.17
C GLY A 45 -14.96 -5.19 12.88
N ILE A 46 -14.86 -6.50 13.06
CA ILE A 46 -13.65 -7.29 12.83
C ILE A 46 -13.83 -8.08 11.53
N ILE A 47 -12.96 -7.86 10.57
CA ILE A 47 -12.92 -8.64 9.31
C ILE A 47 -12.31 -10.00 9.63
N THR A 48 -13.04 -11.07 9.42
CA THR A 48 -12.65 -12.46 9.68
C THR A 48 -12.27 -13.22 8.41
N ALA A 49 -12.87 -12.85 7.27
CA ALA A 49 -12.53 -13.41 5.98
C ALA A 49 -12.66 -12.37 4.85
N ALA A 50 -11.92 -12.57 3.76
CA ALA A 50 -11.98 -11.73 2.59
C ALA A 50 -11.81 -12.50 1.29
N VAL A 51 -12.57 -12.12 0.27
CA VAL A 51 -12.35 -12.52 -1.12
C VAL A 51 -11.51 -11.44 -1.79
N MET A 52 -10.33 -11.82 -2.28
CA MET A 52 -9.37 -10.88 -2.87
C MET A 52 -9.27 -11.06 -4.38
N LYS A 53 -9.19 -9.95 -5.09
CA LYS A 53 -8.85 -9.94 -6.52
C LYS A 53 -7.38 -10.31 -6.69
N LEU A 54 -7.13 -11.34 -7.48
CA LEU A 54 -5.78 -11.81 -7.76
C LEU A 54 -5.25 -11.22 -9.06
N TYR A 55 -3.96 -11.00 -9.08
CA TYR A 55 -3.18 -10.58 -10.23
C TYR A 55 -2.03 -11.55 -10.48
N PRO A 56 -1.55 -11.67 -11.71
CA PRO A 56 -0.34 -12.44 -11.99
C PRO A 56 0.83 -11.95 -11.13
N LEU A 57 1.65 -12.87 -10.65
CA LEU A 57 2.86 -12.53 -9.92
C LEU A 57 3.83 -11.79 -10.85
N PRO A 58 4.43 -10.67 -10.43
CA PRO A 58 5.46 -10.01 -11.22
C PRO A 58 6.64 -10.95 -11.49
N ILE A 59 7.11 -10.98 -12.73
CA ILE A 59 8.28 -11.79 -13.14
C ILE A 59 9.55 -11.30 -12.46
N SER A 60 9.66 -9.99 -12.24
CA SER A 60 10.78 -9.36 -11.55
C SER A 60 10.33 -8.11 -10.79
N GLN A 61 11.02 -7.80 -9.71
CA GLN A 61 10.87 -6.56 -8.95
C GLN A 61 12.23 -5.91 -8.77
N TRP A 62 12.27 -4.62 -8.94
CA TRP A 62 13.48 -3.82 -8.76
C TRP A 62 13.22 -2.74 -7.73
N THR A 63 14.09 -2.68 -6.73
CA THR A 63 14.10 -1.59 -5.76
C THR A 63 15.39 -0.81 -5.96
N THR A 64 15.27 0.49 -6.17
CA THR A 64 16.41 1.36 -6.41
C THR A 64 16.39 2.50 -5.41
N LEU A 65 17.53 2.79 -4.79
CA LEU A 65 17.74 3.95 -3.96
C LEU A 65 18.51 5.01 -4.75
N VAL A 66 17.97 6.21 -4.81
CA VAL A 66 18.53 7.34 -5.58
C VAL A 66 18.75 8.52 -4.65
N ALA A 67 19.96 9.08 -4.64
CA ALA A 67 20.22 10.35 -3.98
C ALA A 67 19.82 11.52 -4.89
N VAL A 68 19.19 12.53 -4.32
CA VAL A 68 18.83 13.78 -4.99
C VAL A 68 19.13 14.96 -4.04
N ASP A 69 19.40 16.13 -4.61
CA ASP A 69 19.87 17.28 -3.83
C ASP A 69 18.76 17.97 -3.04
N ASP A 70 17.53 17.93 -3.54
CA ASP A 70 16.41 18.65 -2.95
C ASP A 70 15.03 18.00 -3.25
N ILE A 71 13.99 18.52 -2.59
CA ILE A 71 12.61 18.08 -2.77
C ILE A 71 12.11 18.32 -4.21
N ARG A 72 12.55 19.37 -4.89
CA ARG A 72 12.14 19.67 -6.26
C ARG A 72 12.65 18.60 -7.22
N SER A 73 13.90 18.19 -7.04
CA SER A 73 14.51 17.07 -7.77
C SER A 73 13.78 15.76 -7.49
N THR A 74 13.36 15.51 -6.26
CA THR A 74 12.52 14.35 -5.90
C THR A 74 11.20 14.36 -6.65
N ILE A 75 10.49 15.49 -6.69
CA ILE A 75 9.23 15.62 -7.42
C ILE A 75 9.44 15.46 -8.93
N ALA A 76 10.50 16.04 -9.47
CA ALA A 76 10.84 15.89 -10.90
C ALA A 76 11.13 14.43 -11.25
N LEU A 77 11.83 13.70 -10.39
CA LEU A 77 12.12 12.29 -10.54
C LEU A 77 10.83 11.45 -10.48
N LEU A 78 9.94 11.70 -9.51
CA LEU A 78 8.64 11.04 -9.45
C LEU A 78 7.82 11.24 -10.73
N ASN A 79 7.71 12.49 -11.20
CA ASN A 79 7.00 12.81 -12.43
C ASN A 79 7.60 12.10 -13.65
N LEU A 80 8.94 12.00 -13.70
CA LEU A 80 9.63 11.27 -14.77
C LEU A 80 9.26 9.77 -14.73
N PHE A 81 9.28 9.14 -13.56
CA PHE A 81 8.88 7.75 -13.42
C PHE A 81 7.41 7.53 -13.76
N GLN A 82 6.51 8.38 -13.28
CA GLN A 82 5.08 8.31 -13.62
C GLN A 82 4.84 8.41 -15.11
N LYS A 83 5.60 9.28 -15.80
CA LYS A 83 5.49 9.48 -17.26
C LYS A 83 6.10 8.32 -18.07
N ARG A 84 7.22 7.73 -17.58
CA ARG A 84 7.99 6.74 -18.33
C ARG A 84 7.65 5.30 -17.96
N ALA A 85 7.35 5.05 -16.71
CA ALA A 85 7.11 3.71 -16.16
C ALA A 85 5.62 3.45 -15.83
N THR A 86 4.77 4.46 -15.80
CA THR A 86 3.30 4.37 -15.60
C THR A 86 2.89 3.32 -14.57
N SER A 87 2.32 2.20 -15.01
CA SER A 87 1.83 1.09 -14.16
C SER A 87 2.94 0.21 -13.56
N LEU A 88 4.21 0.39 -13.95
CA LEU A 88 5.33 -0.36 -13.41
C LEU A 88 5.85 0.21 -12.08
N LEU A 89 5.59 1.51 -11.82
CA LEU A 89 5.95 2.13 -10.55
C LEU A 89 4.95 1.72 -9.48
N THR A 90 5.35 0.84 -8.58
CA THR A 90 4.50 0.31 -7.50
C THR A 90 4.67 1.05 -6.17
N GLY A 91 5.78 1.73 -5.97
CA GLY A 91 6.06 2.54 -4.78
C GLY A 91 7.11 3.60 -5.09
N PHE A 92 7.01 4.74 -4.41
CA PHE A 92 7.99 5.81 -4.43
C PHE A 92 7.98 6.46 -3.06
N GLU A 93 9.10 6.39 -2.37
CA GLU A 93 9.25 6.90 -1.01
C GLU A 93 10.44 7.87 -0.97
N MET A 94 10.35 8.85 -0.08
CA MET A 94 11.43 9.79 0.16
C MET A 94 11.86 9.71 1.63
N MET A 95 13.16 9.66 1.84
CA MET A 95 13.76 9.82 3.17
C MET A 95 14.65 11.07 3.18
N THR A 96 14.57 11.84 4.26
CA THR A 96 15.45 12.99 4.43
C THR A 96 16.82 12.55 4.96
N HIS A 97 17.83 13.40 4.78
CA HIS A 97 19.17 13.16 5.34
C HIS A 97 19.12 13.00 6.88
N GLU A 98 18.28 13.80 7.55
CA GLU A 98 18.10 13.72 9.00
C GLU A 98 17.56 12.36 9.43
N SER A 99 16.57 11.83 8.70
CA SER A 99 16.02 10.49 8.98
C SER A 99 17.10 9.41 8.84
N LEU A 100 17.93 9.47 7.81
CA LEU A 100 19.03 8.53 7.62
C LEU A 100 20.08 8.67 8.72
N THR A 101 20.43 9.89 9.12
CA THR A 101 21.39 10.16 10.19
C THR A 101 20.90 9.65 11.55
N LEU A 102 19.60 9.84 11.86
CA LEU A 102 18.99 9.31 13.08
C LEU A 102 19.01 7.77 13.07
N ASN A 103 18.73 7.17 11.92
CA ASN A 103 18.77 5.73 11.78
C ASN A 103 20.20 5.17 12.00
N GLU A 104 21.21 5.76 11.38
CA GLU A 104 22.62 5.39 11.62
C GLU A 104 23.03 5.52 13.08
N LYS A 105 22.57 6.58 13.75
CA LYS A 105 22.89 6.83 15.17
C LYS A 105 22.28 5.78 16.11
N HIS A 106 21.04 5.39 15.87
CA HIS A 106 20.31 4.50 16.77
C HIS A 106 20.37 3.02 16.36
N PHE A 107 20.65 2.75 15.10
CA PHE A 107 20.75 1.40 14.52
C PHE A 107 22.03 1.26 13.68
N PRO A 108 23.23 1.33 14.30
CA PRO A 108 24.51 1.33 13.58
C PRO A 108 24.78 0.02 12.80
N GLN A 109 24.03 -1.04 13.11
CA GLN A 109 24.08 -2.31 12.37
C GLN A 109 23.39 -2.24 11.01
N MET A 110 22.54 -1.21 10.76
CA MET A 110 21.88 -1.01 9.48
C MET A 110 22.80 -0.18 8.57
N ALA A 111 23.34 -0.84 7.54
CA ALA A 111 24.22 -0.16 6.59
C ALA A 111 23.48 0.93 5.82
N ASN A 112 24.07 2.13 5.73
CA ASN A 112 23.59 3.16 4.83
C ASN A 112 24.12 2.88 3.41
N PRO A 113 23.27 2.51 2.46
CA PRO A 113 23.69 2.15 1.11
C PRO A 113 24.22 3.34 0.28
N LEU A 114 24.02 4.59 0.78
CA LEU A 114 24.50 5.82 0.13
C LEU A 114 25.78 6.38 0.78
N LYS A 115 26.33 5.70 1.77
CA LYS A 115 27.52 6.18 2.48
C LYS A 115 28.73 6.23 1.53
N GLY A 116 29.29 7.41 1.37
CA GLY A 116 30.49 7.65 0.52
C GLY A 116 30.20 7.89 -0.96
N LYS A 117 28.97 8.23 -1.30
CA LYS A 117 28.59 8.69 -2.67
C LYS A 117 28.20 10.16 -2.64
#